data_14b9578666433d5401b88877137750e6
#
_entry.id   14b9578666433d5401b88877137750e6
#
_cell.length_a   1.000
_cell.length_b   1.000
_cell.length_c   1.000
_cell.angle_alpha   90.00
_cell.angle_beta   90.00
_cell.angle_gamma   90.00
#
_symmetry.space_group_name_H-M   'P 1'
#
loop_
_entity.id
_entity.type
_entity.pdbx_description
1 polymer ?
#
loop_
_entity_poly.entity_id
_entity_poly.type
_entity_poly.pdbx_seq_one_letter_code
_entity_poly.pdbx_strand_id
1 'polypeptide(L)'
;MVVAIVVSLLAGFTIVVSRMINSNLAERTSLIYSTIWNYISGLAVSAVLLVLFGLGEPAPFSQGFPKEAWILFGGALGATVIFLQNATVTKVSALNLTLLMFVGQIFTSIVLDWIISGSFSLGNTLGGVFVAAGMGFNLWVDRDNARRKKSLAEKQP
;
A
#
# COMPACT_ATOMS: atom_id res chain seq x y z
N MET A 1 2.20 -24.67 1.40
CA MET A 1 3.16 -23.67 0.89
C MET A 1 2.75 -23.08 -0.46
N VAL A 2 2.53 -23.89 -1.52
CA VAL A 2 2.20 -23.39 -2.87
C VAL A 2 0.96 -22.46 -2.86
N VAL A 3 -0.13 -22.86 -2.21
CA VAL A 3 -1.36 -22.05 -2.11
C VAL A 3 -1.08 -20.70 -1.46
N ALA A 4 -0.30 -20.65 -0.38
CA ALA A 4 0.05 -19.40 0.29
C ALA A 4 0.84 -18.46 -0.64
N ILE A 5 1.78 -19.00 -1.42
CA ILE A 5 2.56 -18.21 -2.39
C ILE A 5 1.65 -17.65 -3.48
N VAL A 6 0.78 -18.47 -4.07
CA VAL A 6 -0.16 -18.04 -5.11
C VAL A 6 -1.10 -16.96 -4.59
N VAL A 7 -1.69 -17.15 -3.42
CA VAL A 7 -2.58 -16.17 -2.78
C VAL A 7 -1.85 -14.85 -2.49
N SER A 8 -0.61 -14.91 -2.01
CA SER A 8 0.20 -13.71 -1.76
C SER A 8 0.52 -12.94 -3.04
N LEU A 9 0.84 -13.64 -4.14
CA LEU A 9 1.07 -13.02 -5.44
C LEU A 9 -0.20 -12.36 -5.99
N LEU A 10 -1.35 -13.03 -5.90
CA LEU A 10 -2.63 -12.47 -6.30
C LEU A 10 -3.00 -11.25 -5.46
N ALA A 11 -2.77 -11.29 -4.16
CA ALA A 11 -2.99 -10.14 -3.28
C ALA A 11 -2.10 -8.95 -3.70
N GLY A 12 -0.81 -9.19 -3.95
CA GLY A 12 0.10 -8.15 -4.42
C GLY A 12 -0.34 -7.54 -5.76
N PHE A 13 -0.74 -8.37 -6.72
CA PHE A 13 -1.28 -7.92 -8.00
C PHE A 13 -2.54 -7.05 -7.80
N THR A 14 -3.49 -7.51 -6.99
CA THR A 14 -4.73 -6.80 -6.71
C THR A 14 -4.47 -5.44 -6.07
N ILE A 15 -3.50 -5.33 -5.16
CA ILE A 15 -3.11 -4.07 -4.53
C ILE A 15 -2.60 -3.07 -5.59
N VAL A 16 -1.74 -3.51 -6.50
CA VAL A 16 -1.20 -2.63 -7.57
C VAL A 16 -2.31 -2.16 -8.50
N VAL A 17 -3.18 -3.06 -8.96
CA VAL A 17 -4.33 -2.73 -9.82
C VAL A 17 -5.27 -1.73 -9.11
N SER A 18 -5.60 -1.97 -7.86
CA SER A 18 -6.44 -1.06 -7.06
C SER A 18 -5.83 0.35 -6.98
N ARG A 19 -4.52 0.45 -6.75
CA ARG A 19 -3.82 1.74 -6.74
C ARG A 19 -3.90 2.46 -8.09
N MET A 20 -3.71 1.74 -9.20
CA MET A 20 -3.81 2.32 -10.54
C MET A 20 -5.21 2.85 -10.83
N ILE A 21 -6.26 2.11 -10.47
CA ILE A 21 -7.65 2.53 -10.61
C ILE A 21 -7.91 3.78 -9.78
N ASN A 22 -7.52 3.78 -8.51
CA ASN A 22 -7.70 4.92 -7.61
C ASN A 22 -6.94 6.16 -8.06
N SER A 23 -5.73 6.00 -8.60
CA SER A 23 -4.95 7.10 -9.19
C SER A 23 -5.66 7.70 -10.39
N ASN A 24 -6.10 6.89 -11.33
CA ASN A 24 -6.81 7.35 -12.51
C ASN A 24 -8.12 8.08 -12.14
N LEU A 25 -8.84 7.55 -11.14
CA LEU A 25 -10.04 8.21 -10.62
C LEU A 25 -9.71 9.55 -9.96
N ALA A 26 -8.63 9.61 -9.16
CA ALA A 26 -8.20 10.84 -8.50
C ALA A 26 -7.78 11.93 -9.49
N GLU A 27 -7.13 11.57 -10.61
CA GLU A 27 -6.75 12.50 -11.68
C GLU A 27 -7.97 13.05 -12.42
N ARG A 28 -9.01 12.24 -12.61
CA ARG A 28 -10.23 12.63 -13.35
C ARG A 28 -11.26 13.35 -12.49
N THR A 29 -11.23 13.19 -11.19
CA THR A 29 -12.22 13.76 -10.26
C THR A 29 -11.54 14.60 -9.18
N SER A 30 -11.22 13.98 -8.05
CA SER A 30 -10.42 14.55 -6.97
C SER A 30 -9.89 13.45 -6.05
N LEU A 31 -8.84 13.78 -5.29
CA LEU A 31 -8.25 12.88 -4.28
C LEU A 31 -9.28 12.41 -3.25
N ILE A 32 -10.10 13.33 -2.78
CA ILE A 32 -11.13 13.04 -1.77
C ILE A 32 -12.17 12.10 -2.35
N TYR A 33 -12.62 12.36 -3.57
CA TYR A 33 -13.62 11.54 -4.25
C TYR A 33 -13.12 10.11 -4.47
N SER A 34 -11.91 9.95 -4.96
CA SER A 34 -11.27 8.65 -5.13
C SER A 34 -11.16 7.88 -3.80
N THR A 35 -10.78 8.58 -2.73
CA THR A 35 -10.67 7.97 -1.40
C THR A 35 -12.04 7.51 -0.87
N ILE A 36 -13.08 8.33 -1.00
CA ILE A 36 -14.45 8.00 -0.59
C ILE A 36 -14.95 6.76 -1.35
N TRP A 37 -14.78 6.72 -2.68
CA TRP A 37 -15.20 5.59 -3.50
C TRP A 37 -14.46 4.31 -3.15
N ASN A 38 -13.18 4.39 -2.80
CA ASN A 38 -12.42 3.24 -2.33
C ASN A 38 -13.06 2.63 -1.06
N TYR A 39 -13.44 3.48 -0.10
CA TYR A 39 -14.09 3.03 1.14
C TYR A 39 -15.50 2.52 0.91
N ILE A 40 -16.30 3.17 0.08
CA ILE A 40 -17.65 2.70 -0.28
C ILE A 40 -17.58 1.32 -0.94
N SER A 41 -16.67 1.14 -1.89
CA SER A 41 -16.46 -0.15 -2.56
C SER A 41 -16.01 -1.23 -1.58
N GLY A 42 -15.06 -0.92 -0.70
CA GLY A 42 -14.58 -1.84 0.34
C GLY A 42 -15.70 -2.23 1.31
N LEU A 43 -16.50 -1.26 1.75
CA LEU A 43 -17.66 -1.49 2.62
C LEU A 43 -18.70 -2.38 1.94
N ALA A 44 -19.02 -2.11 0.66
CA ALA A 44 -19.97 -2.91 -0.10
C ALA A 44 -19.52 -4.36 -0.23
N VAL A 45 -18.26 -4.60 -0.60
CA VAL A 45 -17.70 -5.96 -0.69
C VAL A 45 -17.69 -6.64 0.68
N SER A 46 -17.31 -5.94 1.74
CA SER A 46 -17.31 -6.48 3.10
C SER A 46 -18.73 -6.85 3.56
N ALA A 47 -19.72 -6.03 3.24
CA ALA A 47 -21.13 -6.33 3.55
C ALA A 47 -21.64 -7.56 2.80
N VAL A 48 -21.30 -7.70 1.51
CA VAL A 48 -21.63 -8.90 0.73
C VAL A 48 -20.99 -10.15 1.31
N LEU A 49 -19.69 -10.08 1.64
CA LEU A 49 -19.00 -11.21 2.25
C LEU A 49 -19.59 -11.58 3.63
N LEU A 50 -19.96 -10.59 4.43
CA LEU A 50 -20.63 -10.82 5.70
C LEU A 50 -21.96 -11.55 5.51
N VAL A 51 -22.75 -11.16 4.53
CA VAL A 51 -24.03 -11.84 4.21
C VAL A 51 -23.78 -13.27 3.73
N LEU A 52 -22.77 -13.48 2.87
CA LEU A 52 -22.51 -14.81 2.29
C LEU A 52 -21.88 -15.79 3.29
N PHE A 53 -21.00 -15.33 4.18
CA PHE A 53 -20.19 -16.18 5.05
C PHE A 53 -20.45 -15.96 6.54
N GLY A 54 -21.11 -14.87 6.92
CA GLY A 54 -21.32 -14.48 8.33
C GLY A 54 -22.70 -14.84 8.90
N LEU A 55 -23.61 -15.41 8.12
CA LEU A 55 -24.98 -15.68 8.56
C LEU A 55 -25.09 -16.79 9.64
N GLY A 56 -24.03 -17.49 9.96
CA GLY A 56 -24.00 -18.52 11.00
C GLY A 56 -23.43 -18.07 12.35
N GLU A 57 -22.79 -16.91 12.38
CA GLU A 57 -22.13 -16.39 13.60
C GLU A 57 -22.97 -15.25 14.21
N PRO A 58 -22.99 -15.09 15.53
CA PRO A 58 -23.66 -13.96 16.17
C PRO A 58 -23.06 -12.66 15.61
N ALA A 59 -23.93 -11.74 15.22
CA ALA A 59 -23.52 -10.46 14.65
C ALA A 59 -22.45 -9.81 15.56
N PRO A 60 -21.33 -9.34 15.01
CA PRO A 60 -20.21 -8.80 15.82
C PRO A 60 -20.64 -7.67 16.76
N PHE A 61 -21.75 -6.99 16.45
CA PHE A 61 -22.34 -5.94 17.30
C PHE A 61 -23.38 -6.46 18.32
N SER A 62 -23.73 -7.75 18.29
CA SER A 62 -24.66 -8.32 19.29
C SER A 62 -24.07 -8.37 20.69
N GLN A 63 -22.75 -8.32 20.81
CA GLN A 63 -22.02 -8.28 22.08
C GLN A 63 -21.71 -6.86 22.57
N GLY A 64 -22.25 -5.83 21.90
CA GLY A 64 -22.00 -4.42 22.21
C GLY A 64 -20.74 -3.86 21.55
N PHE A 65 -20.45 -2.61 21.81
CA PHE A 65 -19.20 -1.98 21.33
C PHE A 65 -17.98 -2.70 21.91
N PRO A 66 -16.92 -2.95 21.07
CA PRO A 66 -15.71 -3.56 21.58
C PRO A 66 -15.19 -2.78 22.79
N LYS A 67 -14.87 -3.48 23.88
CA LYS A 67 -14.29 -2.87 25.08
C LYS A 67 -12.99 -2.12 24.79
N GLU A 68 -12.39 -2.44 23.68
CA GLU A 68 -11.12 -1.89 23.19
C GLU A 68 -11.40 -0.85 22.10
N ALA A 69 -11.86 0.34 22.49
CA ALA A 69 -12.19 1.43 21.56
C ALA A 69 -11.03 1.84 20.62
N TRP A 70 -9.79 1.52 20.96
CA TRP A 70 -8.62 1.79 20.12
C TRP A 70 -8.66 1.06 18.76
N ILE A 71 -9.41 -0.05 18.64
CA ILE A 71 -9.59 -0.79 17.37
C ILE A 71 -10.25 0.11 16.31
N LEU A 72 -11.10 1.05 16.74
CA LEU A 72 -11.76 2.00 15.83
C LEU A 72 -10.78 2.97 15.15
N PHE A 73 -9.63 3.21 15.75
CA PHE A 73 -8.57 4.02 15.13
C PHE A 73 -7.98 3.38 13.87
N GLY A 74 -8.09 2.06 13.72
CA GLY A 74 -7.64 1.36 12.51
C GLY A 74 -8.29 1.89 11.24
N GLY A 75 -9.57 2.23 11.29
CA GLY A 75 -10.30 2.84 10.17
C GLY A 75 -9.76 4.23 9.81
N ALA A 76 -9.51 5.07 10.81
CA ALA A 76 -8.95 6.42 10.60
C ALA A 76 -7.51 6.37 10.04
N LEU A 77 -6.68 5.46 10.57
CA LEU A 77 -5.33 5.24 10.05
C LEU A 77 -5.38 4.72 8.60
N GLY A 78 -6.25 3.76 8.30
CA GLY A 78 -6.45 3.26 6.95
C GLY A 78 -6.85 4.37 5.98
N ALA A 79 -7.80 5.24 6.37
CA ALA A 79 -8.21 6.39 5.56
C ALA A 79 -7.04 7.34 5.27
N THR A 80 -6.26 7.65 6.30
CA THR A 80 -5.06 8.50 6.17
C THR A 80 -4.05 7.88 5.19
N VAL A 81 -3.78 6.58 5.30
CA VAL A 81 -2.84 5.87 4.41
C VAL A 81 -3.32 5.92 2.97
N ILE A 82 -4.59 5.63 2.68
CA ILE A 82 -5.13 5.66 1.32
C ILE A 82 -5.12 7.08 0.74
N PHE A 83 -5.49 8.07 1.55
CA PHE A 83 -5.42 9.47 1.13
C PHE A 83 -4.00 9.89 0.76
N LEU A 84 -3.01 9.57 1.58
CA LEU A 84 -1.59 9.85 1.30
C LEU A 84 -1.10 9.11 0.05
N GLN A 85 -1.50 7.85 -0.14
CA GLN A 85 -1.17 7.08 -1.33
C GLN A 85 -1.74 7.74 -2.59
N ASN A 86 -3.02 8.10 -2.59
CA ASN A 86 -3.67 8.76 -3.72
C ASN A 86 -3.03 10.12 -4.02
N ALA A 87 -2.66 10.89 -2.99
CA ALA A 87 -1.98 12.18 -3.16
C ALA A 87 -0.57 12.04 -3.75
N THR A 88 0.11 10.93 -3.49
CA THR A 88 1.49 10.71 -3.96
C THR A 88 1.51 10.08 -5.36
N VAL A 89 0.60 9.15 -5.65
CA VAL A 89 0.55 8.42 -6.92
C VAL A 89 0.26 9.32 -8.12
N THR A 90 -0.44 10.43 -7.94
CA THR A 90 -0.66 11.44 -8.99
C THR A 90 0.62 12.19 -9.38
N LYS A 91 1.66 12.14 -8.54
CA LYS A 91 2.92 12.87 -8.74
C LYS A 91 4.11 11.97 -9.06
N VAL A 92 4.00 10.68 -8.75
CA VAL A 92 5.10 9.70 -8.85
C VAL A 92 4.58 8.47 -9.58
N SER A 93 5.39 7.84 -10.43
CA SER A 93 4.98 6.61 -11.11
C SER A 93 4.56 5.53 -10.10
N ALA A 94 3.55 4.75 -10.45
CA ALA A 94 3.03 3.68 -9.58
C ALA A 94 4.12 2.69 -9.14
N LEU A 95 5.09 2.40 -10.01
CA LEU A 95 6.23 1.54 -9.71
C LEU A 95 7.11 2.14 -8.59
N ASN A 96 7.51 3.41 -8.76
CA ASN A 96 8.38 4.08 -7.79
C ASN A 96 7.67 4.25 -6.44
N LEU A 97 6.37 4.55 -6.45
CA LEU A 97 5.57 4.60 -5.23
C LEU A 97 5.54 3.25 -4.52
N THR A 98 5.32 2.16 -5.26
CA THR A 98 5.29 0.82 -4.67
C THR A 98 6.62 0.44 -4.05
N LEU A 99 7.74 0.74 -4.71
CA LEU A 99 9.08 0.51 -4.18
C LEU A 99 9.34 1.34 -2.92
N LEU A 100 8.99 2.62 -2.93
CA LEU A 100 9.16 3.51 -1.78
C LEU A 100 8.35 3.05 -0.57
N MET A 101 7.11 2.63 -0.80
CA MET A 101 6.26 2.08 0.26
C MET A 101 6.83 0.77 0.81
N PHE A 102 7.36 -0.10 -0.04
CA PHE A 102 7.96 -1.36 0.38
C PHE A 102 9.18 -1.13 1.28
N VAL A 103 10.06 -0.19 0.92
CA VAL A 103 11.19 0.21 1.79
C VAL A 103 10.70 0.77 3.12
N GLY A 104 9.67 1.63 3.11
CA GLY A 104 9.07 2.16 4.32
C GLY A 104 8.49 1.07 5.23
N GLN A 105 7.82 0.08 4.64
CA GLN A 105 7.28 -1.07 5.39
C GLN A 105 8.37 -1.91 6.05
N ILE A 106 9.46 -2.21 5.31
CA ILE A 106 10.60 -2.97 5.85
C ILE A 106 11.25 -2.20 6.99
N PHE A 107 11.52 -0.90 6.79
CA PHE A 107 12.12 -0.06 7.83
C PHE A 107 11.25 -0.02 9.10
N THR A 108 9.95 0.20 8.93
CA THR A 108 8.99 0.21 10.05
C THR A 108 8.94 -1.14 10.75
N SER A 109 8.96 -2.26 9.99
CA SER A 109 8.99 -3.61 10.56
C SER A 109 10.23 -3.83 11.43
N ILE A 110 11.41 -3.44 10.96
CA ILE A 110 12.67 -3.58 11.72
C ILE A 110 12.60 -2.76 13.02
N VAL A 111 12.09 -1.53 12.95
CA VAL A 111 11.95 -0.65 14.13
C VAL A 111 10.96 -1.24 15.14
N LEU A 112 9.82 -1.75 14.66
CA LEU A 112 8.81 -2.38 15.53
C LEU A 112 9.33 -3.68 16.15
N ASP A 113 10.01 -4.52 15.39
CA ASP A 113 10.62 -5.75 15.90
C ASP A 113 11.62 -5.43 17.01
N TRP A 114 12.41 -4.37 16.85
CA TRP A 114 13.35 -3.93 17.87
C TRP A 114 12.66 -3.44 19.16
N ILE A 115 11.58 -2.65 19.00
CA ILE A 115 10.84 -2.08 20.14
C ILE A 115 10.09 -3.18 20.89
N ILE A 116 9.46 -4.12 20.17
CA ILE A 116 8.54 -5.12 20.77
C ILE A 116 9.32 -6.33 21.26
N SER A 117 10.26 -6.83 20.48
CA SER A 117 10.93 -8.12 20.73
C SER A 117 12.31 -7.95 21.36
N GLY A 118 12.88 -6.73 21.38
CA GLY A 118 14.22 -6.46 21.89
C GLY A 118 15.33 -7.18 21.14
N SER A 119 15.02 -7.82 19.99
CA SER A 119 15.96 -8.63 19.22
C SER A 119 16.01 -8.19 17.77
N PHE A 120 17.23 -8.07 17.23
CA PHE A 120 17.44 -7.82 15.81
C PHE A 120 17.36 -9.12 15.01
N SER A 121 16.40 -9.24 14.11
CA SER A 121 16.41 -10.30 13.10
C SER A 121 17.42 -9.94 12.00
N LEU A 122 18.57 -10.60 11.98
CA LEU A 122 19.59 -10.42 10.94
C LEU A 122 19.03 -10.65 9.53
N GLY A 123 18.12 -11.62 9.37
CA GLY A 123 17.46 -11.91 8.10
C GLY A 123 16.63 -10.74 7.57
N ASN A 124 15.81 -10.13 8.44
CA ASN A 124 14.98 -8.98 8.07
C ASN A 124 15.84 -7.75 7.76
N THR A 125 16.90 -7.54 8.53
CA THR A 125 17.83 -6.41 8.32
C THR A 125 18.60 -6.55 7.00
N LEU A 126 19.14 -7.74 6.70
CA LEU A 126 19.83 -8.00 5.43
C LEU A 126 18.87 -7.87 4.24
N GLY A 127 17.66 -8.42 4.34
CA GLY A 127 16.62 -8.27 3.33
C GLY A 127 16.29 -6.79 3.06
N GLY A 128 16.13 -6.00 4.13
CA GLY A 128 15.89 -4.55 4.04
C GLY A 128 17.01 -3.79 3.33
N VAL A 129 18.26 -4.12 3.64
CA VAL A 129 19.44 -3.52 2.98
C VAL A 129 19.47 -3.85 1.48
N PHE A 130 19.23 -5.11 1.10
CA PHE A 130 19.19 -5.49 -0.31
C PHE A 130 18.07 -4.77 -1.08
N VAL A 131 16.90 -4.62 -0.49
CA VAL A 131 15.79 -3.90 -1.10
C VAL A 131 16.10 -2.42 -1.23
N ALA A 132 16.67 -1.79 -0.20
CA ALA A 132 17.08 -0.39 -0.25
C ALA A 132 18.16 -0.14 -1.32
N ALA A 133 19.13 -1.05 -1.45
CA ALA A 133 20.15 -0.99 -2.50
C ALA A 133 19.55 -1.13 -3.91
N GLY A 134 18.64 -2.10 -4.11
CA GLY A 134 17.92 -2.28 -5.39
C GLY A 134 17.10 -1.05 -5.78
N MET A 135 16.41 -0.43 -4.80
CA MET A 135 15.68 0.81 -5.03
C MET A 135 16.61 1.98 -5.36
N GLY A 136 17.71 2.12 -4.64
CA GLY A 136 18.72 3.15 -4.92
C GLY A 136 19.25 3.04 -6.35
N PHE A 137 19.53 1.83 -6.80
CA PHE A 137 19.97 1.54 -8.17
C PHE A 137 18.87 1.90 -9.20
N ASN A 138 17.62 1.53 -8.94
CA ASN A 138 16.50 1.85 -9.83
C ASN A 138 16.29 3.38 -9.96
N LEU A 139 16.31 4.11 -8.85
CA LEU A 139 16.21 5.57 -8.86
C LEU A 139 17.39 6.24 -9.60
N TRP A 140 18.58 5.66 -9.50
CA TRP A 140 19.76 6.15 -10.23
C TRP A 140 19.60 5.95 -11.74
N VAL A 141 19.15 4.78 -12.18
CA VAL A 141 18.88 4.48 -13.59
C VAL A 141 17.78 5.38 -14.15
N ASP A 142 16.70 5.59 -13.41
CA ASP A 142 15.61 6.47 -13.82
C ASP A 142 16.07 7.93 -14.00
N ARG A 143 16.92 8.41 -13.08
CA ARG A 143 17.52 9.74 -13.21
C ARG A 143 18.42 9.87 -14.43
N ASP A 144 19.23 8.86 -14.71
CA ASP A 144 20.12 8.87 -15.89
C ASP A 144 19.30 8.87 -17.19
N ASN A 145 18.25 8.04 -17.26
CA ASN A 145 17.34 7.99 -18.40
C ASN A 145 16.60 9.34 -18.60
N ALA A 146 16.18 9.99 -17.52
CA ALA A 146 15.53 11.28 -17.58
C ALA A 146 16.47 12.39 -18.07
N ARG A 147 17.76 12.35 -17.66
CA ARG A 147 18.79 13.26 -18.15
C ARG A 147 19.08 13.05 -19.63
N ARG A 148 19.20 11.80 -20.07
CA ARG A 148 19.43 11.47 -21.48
C ARG A 148 18.26 11.95 -22.37
N LYS A 149 17.02 11.75 -21.95
CA LYS A 149 15.84 12.24 -22.66
C LYS A 149 15.83 13.77 -22.80
N LYS A 150 16.19 14.49 -21.73
CA LYS A 150 16.32 15.96 -21.78
C LYS A 150 17.40 16.41 -22.77
N SER A 151 18.57 15.80 -22.74
CA SER A 151 19.67 16.15 -23.63
C SER A 151 19.38 15.85 -25.11
N LEU A 152 18.57 14.83 -25.38
CA LEU A 152 18.12 14.50 -26.74
C LEU A 152 17.05 15.48 -27.24
N ALA A 153 16.12 15.90 -26.37
CA ALA A 153 15.11 16.88 -26.69
C ALA A 153 15.70 18.29 -26.97
N GLU A 154 16.79 18.63 -26.30
CA GLU A 154 17.50 19.91 -26.48
C GLU A 154 18.35 19.97 -27.76
N LYS A 155 18.62 18.81 -28.37
CA LYS A 155 19.41 18.67 -29.60
C LYS A 155 18.55 18.55 -30.86
N GLN A 156 17.23 18.50 -30.73
CA GLN A 156 16.31 18.55 -31.88
C GLN A 156 15.83 19.99 -32.05
N PRO A 157 16.24 20.68 -33.18
CA PRO A 157 15.84 22.06 -33.48
C PRO A 157 14.34 22.17 -33.73
#